data_a64698d31493cf669af0aae8a6594cb7
#
_entry.id   a64698d31493cf669af0aae8a6594cb7
#
_cell.length_a   1.000
_cell.length_b   1.000
_cell.length_c   1.000
_cell.angle_alpha   90.00
_cell.angle_beta   90.00
_cell.angle_gamma   90.00
#
_symmetry.space_group_name_H-M   'P 1'
#
loop_
_entity.id
_entity.type
_entity.pdbx_description
1 polymer ?
#
loop_
_entity_poly.entity_id
_entity_poly.type
_entity_poly.pdbx_seq_one_letter_code
_entity_poly.pdbx_strand_id
1 'polypeptide(L)'
;MNIGIVALLILVAVIAIGFFRKLNVGVLAMAAAVILGYVSGDYTTKEIVAGYSSSLFITLFGLTLLFGIITTNGCLEQVMRRLINVFGKMMWMVPVILFLSAWCVSALAGGFAGLAFICGITIPVIHATGYDPLMLMIIGNAGAQAGRYTRVSPDGNIVLNLLAKQGIDGGLMSLTINMTIAMFIIASLAFVFFRGYRTKKTGTVRLEIEPLSPKQWVALVGLVIMIICIMALGLDSGLVALTVSVCLIAAGVIDEKTAFHSVPWNTIIMVTGVGVLMNMVITSGGIEILTKVIAAFTNSVTASGASCMTAGIMSWFSSTLGVVVPTLTPTVEELVEEIGGGLTQIGLLSAMLIGSSSACFSPASSVGGLIISSIAGDPILRDGFDNEKAFATMFLWSVAMVAVSSLLALAGIYNIFH
;
A
#
# COMPACT_ATOMS: atom_id res chain seq x y z
N MET A 1 -5.85 31.23 -19.85
CA MET A 1 -4.93 30.41 -18.99
C MET A 1 -5.13 28.97 -19.44
N ASN A 2 -4.09 28.20 -19.64
CA ASN A 2 -4.23 26.82 -20.10
C ASN A 2 -4.95 26.02 -19.01
N ILE A 3 -6.11 25.40 -19.34
CA ILE A 3 -6.96 24.67 -18.39
C ILE A 3 -6.18 23.53 -17.73
N GLY A 4 -5.25 22.89 -18.44
CA GLY A 4 -4.39 21.86 -17.90
C GLY A 4 -3.48 22.35 -16.75
N ILE A 5 -2.94 23.57 -16.86
CA ILE A 5 -2.15 24.19 -15.76
C ILE A 5 -3.06 24.46 -14.56
N VAL A 6 -4.27 24.97 -14.80
CA VAL A 6 -5.24 25.25 -13.73
C VAL A 6 -5.63 23.96 -13.01
N ALA A 7 -5.93 22.91 -13.75
CA ALA A 7 -6.29 21.61 -13.18
C ALA A 7 -5.15 21.00 -12.35
N LEU A 8 -3.90 21.12 -12.80
CA LEU A 8 -2.73 20.69 -12.03
C LEU A 8 -2.54 21.51 -10.75
N LEU A 9 -2.66 22.83 -10.83
CA LEU A 9 -2.55 23.70 -9.65
C LEU A 9 -3.66 23.40 -8.62
N ILE A 10 -4.87 23.12 -9.10
CA ILE A 10 -5.98 22.71 -8.24
C ILE A 10 -5.68 21.35 -7.60
N LEU A 11 -5.14 20.39 -8.34
CA LEU A 11 -4.74 19.09 -7.79
C LEU A 11 -3.71 19.27 -6.66
N VAL A 12 -2.67 20.07 -6.87
CA VAL A 12 -1.65 20.36 -5.85
C VAL A 12 -2.29 21.05 -4.64
N ALA A 13 -3.17 22.04 -4.86
CA ALA A 13 -3.87 22.73 -3.80
C ALA A 13 -4.78 21.79 -2.98
N VAL A 14 -5.51 20.89 -3.63
CA VAL A 14 -6.36 19.87 -3.00
C VAL A 14 -5.53 18.94 -2.12
N ILE A 15 -4.38 18.47 -2.60
CA ILE A 15 -3.46 17.62 -1.82
C ILE A 15 -2.95 18.41 -0.59
N ALA A 16 -2.50 19.65 -0.78
CA ALA A 16 -2.01 20.50 0.31
C ALA A 16 -3.11 20.78 1.35
N ILE A 17 -4.32 21.18 0.93
CA ILE A 17 -5.45 21.42 1.83
C ILE A 17 -5.80 20.13 2.58
N GLY A 18 -5.87 19.00 1.89
CA GLY A 18 -6.15 17.69 2.50
C GLY A 18 -5.16 17.35 3.61
N PHE A 19 -3.87 17.60 3.35
CA PHE A 19 -2.81 17.37 4.34
C PHE A 19 -2.93 18.32 5.55
N PHE A 20 -2.96 19.64 5.33
CA PHE A 20 -2.97 20.62 6.42
C PHE A 20 -4.26 20.61 7.23
N ARG A 21 -5.40 20.36 6.59
CA ARG A 21 -6.72 20.35 7.25
C ARG A 21 -7.17 18.96 7.68
N LYS A 22 -6.39 17.91 7.40
CA LYS A 22 -6.72 16.50 7.69
C LYS A 22 -8.07 16.07 7.08
N LEU A 23 -8.40 16.60 5.91
CA LEU A 23 -9.61 16.26 5.17
C LEU A 23 -9.33 15.13 4.17
N ASN A 24 -10.38 14.38 3.81
CA ASN A 24 -10.25 13.35 2.76
C ASN A 24 -9.99 14.03 1.41
N VAL A 25 -8.80 13.76 0.84
CA VAL A 25 -8.36 14.35 -0.44
C VAL A 25 -9.32 13.99 -1.58
N GLY A 26 -9.95 12.81 -1.56
CA GLY A 26 -10.92 12.40 -2.58
C GLY A 26 -12.19 13.24 -2.58
N VAL A 27 -12.72 13.55 -1.39
CA VAL A 27 -13.89 14.45 -1.26
C VAL A 27 -13.54 15.87 -1.74
N LEU A 28 -12.36 16.37 -1.35
CA LEU A 28 -11.88 17.67 -1.83
C LEU A 28 -11.67 17.66 -3.35
N ALA A 29 -11.13 16.58 -3.92
CA ALA A 29 -10.89 16.43 -5.35
C ALA A 29 -12.21 16.41 -6.13
N MET A 30 -13.23 15.70 -5.66
CA MET A 30 -14.56 15.72 -6.28
C MET A 30 -15.17 17.13 -6.26
N ALA A 31 -15.13 17.83 -5.11
CA ALA A 31 -15.62 19.18 -5.02
C ALA A 31 -14.86 20.14 -5.94
N ALA A 32 -13.54 20.03 -5.99
CA ALA A 32 -12.69 20.85 -6.87
C ALA A 32 -12.96 20.56 -8.36
N ALA A 33 -13.19 19.31 -8.73
CA ALA A 33 -13.55 18.92 -10.09
C ALA A 33 -14.90 19.55 -10.52
N VAL A 34 -15.89 19.55 -9.63
CA VAL A 34 -17.18 20.21 -9.88
C VAL A 34 -17.00 21.71 -10.08
N ILE A 35 -16.23 22.37 -9.21
CA ILE A 35 -15.98 23.82 -9.31
C ILE A 35 -15.24 24.13 -10.63
N LEU A 36 -14.17 23.38 -10.94
CA LEU A 36 -13.40 23.57 -12.18
C LEU A 36 -14.28 23.36 -13.41
N GLY A 37 -15.09 22.31 -13.43
CA GLY A 37 -15.96 22.01 -14.56
C GLY A 37 -17.02 23.09 -14.84
N TYR A 38 -17.66 23.61 -13.81
CA TYR A 38 -18.65 24.67 -13.97
C TYR A 38 -18.04 26.06 -14.25
N VAL A 39 -16.87 26.35 -13.65
CA VAL A 39 -16.21 27.66 -13.86
C VAL A 39 -15.57 27.74 -15.25
N SER A 40 -15.00 26.66 -15.75
CA SER A 40 -14.44 26.63 -17.10
C SER A 40 -15.52 26.68 -18.19
N GLY A 41 -16.70 26.13 -17.92
CA GLY A 41 -17.79 25.99 -18.90
C GLY A 41 -17.54 24.94 -19.98
N ASP A 42 -16.40 24.25 -19.93
CA ASP A 42 -15.95 23.29 -20.96
C ASP A 42 -16.38 21.86 -20.66
N TYR A 43 -16.93 21.58 -19.50
CA TYR A 43 -17.28 20.23 -19.07
C TYR A 43 -18.75 20.11 -18.70
N THR A 44 -19.38 19.08 -19.24
CA THR A 44 -20.73 18.67 -18.83
C THR A 44 -20.66 17.90 -17.52
N THR A 45 -21.78 17.85 -16.78
CA THR A 45 -21.88 17.01 -15.55
C THR A 45 -21.48 15.56 -15.80
N LYS A 46 -21.82 15.00 -16.98
CA LYS A 46 -21.46 13.63 -17.35
C LYS A 46 -19.95 13.46 -17.48
N GLU A 47 -19.25 14.42 -18.08
CA GLU A 47 -17.79 14.38 -18.23
C GLU A 47 -17.07 14.55 -16.89
N ILE A 48 -17.57 15.42 -16.00
CA ILE A 48 -17.03 15.54 -14.65
C ILE A 48 -17.12 14.20 -13.91
N VAL A 49 -18.29 13.55 -13.95
CA VAL A 49 -18.52 12.27 -13.25
C VAL A 49 -17.82 11.10 -13.94
N ALA A 50 -17.49 11.18 -15.24
CA ALA A 50 -16.83 10.11 -16.00
C ALA A 50 -15.49 9.66 -15.39
N GLY A 51 -14.81 10.53 -14.64
CA GLY A 51 -13.61 10.17 -13.89
C GLY A 51 -13.85 9.24 -12.70
N TYR A 52 -15.10 9.10 -12.25
CA TYR A 52 -15.45 8.15 -11.19
C TYR A 52 -15.53 6.73 -11.76
N SER A 53 -14.59 5.88 -11.35
CA SER A 53 -14.57 4.48 -11.78
C SER A 53 -15.47 3.62 -10.89
N SER A 54 -16.69 3.34 -11.35
CA SER A 54 -17.63 2.44 -10.66
C SER A 54 -17.08 1.00 -10.55
N SER A 55 -16.37 0.54 -11.60
CA SER A 55 -15.70 -0.77 -11.57
C SER A 55 -14.67 -0.84 -10.45
N LEU A 56 -13.80 0.19 -10.35
CA LEU A 56 -12.80 0.25 -9.28
C LEU A 56 -13.44 0.32 -7.90
N PHE A 57 -14.54 1.09 -7.75
CA PHE A 57 -15.29 1.15 -6.49
C PHE A 57 -15.80 -0.24 -6.07
N ILE A 58 -16.46 -0.97 -6.98
CA ILE A 58 -17.00 -2.31 -6.70
C ILE A 58 -15.87 -3.28 -6.35
N THR A 59 -14.76 -3.22 -7.09
CA THR A 59 -13.59 -4.07 -6.84
C THR A 59 -12.99 -3.80 -5.45
N LEU A 60 -12.76 -2.54 -5.10
CA LEU A 60 -12.23 -2.17 -3.80
C LEU A 60 -13.18 -2.52 -2.68
N PHE A 61 -14.46 -2.22 -2.84
CA PHE A 61 -15.48 -2.54 -1.84
C PHE A 61 -15.58 -4.05 -1.61
N GLY A 62 -15.70 -4.85 -2.67
CA GLY A 62 -15.82 -6.31 -2.55
C GLY A 62 -14.61 -6.94 -1.89
N LEU A 63 -13.40 -6.61 -2.35
CA LEU A 63 -12.15 -7.14 -1.78
C LEU A 63 -11.94 -6.69 -0.34
N THR A 64 -12.11 -5.40 -0.04
CA THR A 64 -11.89 -4.90 1.31
C THR A 64 -12.94 -5.39 2.30
N LEU A 65 -14.18 -5.59 1.87
CA LEU A 65 -15.23 -6.19 2.70
C LEU A 65 -14.86 -7.64 3.06
N LEU A 66 -14.48 -8.46 2.07
CA LEU A 66 -14.10 -9.84 2.32
C LEU A 66 -12.90 -9.94 3.26
N PHE A 67 -11.84 -9.20 2.97
CA PHE A 67 -10.65 -9.23 3.82
C PHE A 67 -10.86 -8.58 5.18
N GLY A 68 -11.76 -7.61 5.27
CA GLY A 68 -12.24 -7.07 6.54
C GLY A 68 -12.92 -8.13 7.40
N ILE A 69 -13.80 -8.94 6.82
CA ILE A 69 -14.47 -10.06 7.49
C ILE A 69 -13.43 -11.08 7.98
N ILE A 70 -12.51 -11.49 7.10
CA ILE A 70 -11.49 -12.50 7.40
C ILE A 70 -10.53 -12.02 8.51
N THR A 71 -10.12 -10.75 8.46
CA THR A 71 -9.22 -10.15 9.46
C THR A 71 -9.92 -10.01 10.81
N THR A 72 -11.14 -9.48 10.83
CA THR A 72 -11.93 -9.30 12.06
C THR A 72 -12.30 -10.63 12.71
N ASN A 73 -12.53 -11.68 11.93
CA ASN A 73 -12.75 -13.04 12.42
C ASN A 73 -11.50 -13.66 13.08
N GLY A 74 -10.29 -13.10 12.83
CA GLY A 74 -9.05 -13.58 13.43
C GLY A 74 -8.50 -14.88 12.83
N CYS A 75 -9.09 -15.41 11.75
CA CYS A 75 -8.64 -16.69 11.17
C CYS A 75 -7.22 -16.59 10.58
N LEU A 76 -6.86 -15.47 9.92
CA LEU A 76 -5.52 -15.25 9.40
C LEU A 76 -4.49 -15.18 10.54
N GLU A 77 -4.83 -14.52 11.63
CA GLU A 77 -3.96 -14.42 12.80
C GLU A 77 -3.65 -15.81 13.38
N GLN A 78 -4.66 -16.66 13.55
CA GLN A 78 -4.47 -18.03 14.06
C GLN A 78 -3.62 -18.90 13.13
N VAL A 79 -3.81 -18.77 11.82
CA VAL A 79 -2.97 -19.48 10.83
C VAL A 79 -1.51 -19.04 10.95
N MET A 80 -1.28 -17.72 11.05
CA MET A 80 0.08 -17.17 11.13
C MET A 80 0.75 -17.48 12.47
N ARG A 81 0.03 -17.49 13.59
CA ARG A 81 0.55 -17.93 14.90
C ARG A 81 1.08 -19.37 14.82
N ARG A 82 0.37 -20.26 14.10
CA ARG A 82 0.82 -21.65 13.86
C ARG A 82 2.09 -21.69 13.04
N LEU A 83 2.18 -20.91 11.96
CA LEU A 83 3.39 -20.84 11.14
C LEU A 83 4.59 -20.34 11.95
N ILE A 84 4.42 -19.29 12.74
CA ILE A 84 5.49 -18.76 13.62
C ILE A 84 5.94 -19.82 14.61
N ASN A 85 5.03 -20.60 15.22
CA ASN A 85 5.39 -21.63 16.16
C ASN A 85 6.13 -22.82 15.53
N VAL A 86 5.81 -23.17 14.28
CA VAL A 86 6.53 -24.23 13.54
C VAL A 86 7.98 -23.83 13.30
N PHE A 87 8.20 -22.58 12.87
CA PHE A 87 9.52 -22.10 12.45
C PHE A 87 10.27 -21.32 13.54
N GLY A 88 9.60 -20.91 14.61
CA GLY A 88 10.16 -20.06 15.70
C GLY A 88 11.18 -20.75 16.59
N LYS A 89 11.65 -21.95 16.22
CA LYS A 89 12.72 -22.65 16.94
C LYS A 89 14.08 -21.99 16.81
N MET A 90 14.28 -21.23 15.74
CA MET A 90 15.51 -20.50 15.45
C MET A 90 15.25 -19.00 15.56
N MET A 91 15.79 -18.35 16.58
CA MET A 91 15.58 -16.91 16.85
C MET A 91 15.89 -16.02 15.66
N TRP A 92 16.96 -16.28 14.92
CA TRP A 92 17.35 -15.50 13.75
C TRP A 92 16.32 -15.57 12.59
N MET A 93 15.49 -16.63 12.56
CA MET A 93 14.43 -16.76 11.55
C MET A 93 13.20 -15.92 11.89
N VAL A 94 13.01 -15.47 13.10
CA VAL A 94 11.81 -14.73 13.53
C VAL A 94 11.56 -13.48 12.68
N PRO A 95 12.54 -12.59 12.43
CA PRO A 95 12.35 -11.45 11.55
C PRO A 95 11.98 -11.86 10.10
N VAL A 96 12.60 -12.93 9.59
CA VAL A 96 12.30 -13.45 8.23
C VAL A 96 10.89 -14.00 8.15
N ILE A 97 10.46 -14.77 9.14
CA ILE A 97 9.10 -15.33 9.22
C ILE A 97 8.08 -14.22 9.34
N LEU A 98 8.36 -13.20 10.14
CA LEU A 98 7.49 -12.04 10.29
C LEU A 98 7.33 -11.29 8.96
N PHE A 99 8.44 -11.06 8.22
CA PHE A 99 8.42 -10.48 6.88
C PHE A 99 7.57 -11.32 5.93
N LEU A 100 7.84 -12.63 5.84
CA LEU A 100 7.12 -13.53 4.93
C LEU A 100 5.64 -13.67 5.30
N SER A 101 5.31 -13.73 6.59
CA SER A 101 3.92 -13.78 7.06
C SER A 101 3.15 -12.52 6.67
N ALA A 102 3.76 -11.36 6.85
CA ALA A 102 3.18 -10.08 6.44
C ALA A 102 3.06 -9.98 4.92
N TRP A 103 4.06 -10.48 4.18
CA TRP A 103 4.01 -10.59 2.73
C TRP A 103 2.80 -11.42 2.27
N CYS A 104 2.62 -12.60 2.84
CA CYS A 104 1.49 -13.48 2.51
C CYS A 104 0.13 -12.83 2.82
N VAL A 105 -0.02 -12.21 3.99
CA VAL A 105 -1.26 -11.52 4.35
C VAL A 105 -1.54 -10.37 3.39
N SER A 106 -0.54 -9.55 3.09
CA SER A 106 -0.72 -8.42 2.18
C SER A 106 -0.92 -8.86 0.73
N ALA A 107 -0.32 -9.96 0.31
CA ALA A 107 -0.51 -10.51 -1.03
C ALA A 107 -1.96 -10.94 -1.29
N LEU A 108 -2.68 -11.27 -0.24
CA LEU A 108 -4.11 -11.61 -0.30
C LEU A 108 -4.98 -10.39 0.00
N ALA A 109 -4.73 -9.73 1.13
CA ALA A 109 -5.65 -8.77 1.74
C ALA A 109 -5.26 -7.30 1.54
N GLY A 110 -4.10 -7.02 0.92
CA GLY A 110 -3.56 -5.67 0.72
C GLY A 110 -2.78 -5.12 1.92
N GLY A 111 -2.13 -3.97 1.72
CA GLY A 111 -1.18 -3.41 2.68
C GLY A 111 -1.80 -3.02 4.03
N PHE A 112 -3.06 -2.58 4.07
CA PHE A 112 -3.73 -2.24 5.33
C PHE A 112 -3.98 -3.48 6.21
N ALA A 113 -4.42 -4.58 5.62
CA ALA A 113 -4.61 -5.83 6.36
C ALA A 113 -3.27 -6.39 6.85
N GLY A 114 -2.22 -6.31 6.02
CA GLY A 114 -0.86 -6.67 6.43
C GLY A 114 -0.35 -5.82 7.59
N LEU A 115 -0.61 -4.52 7.58
CA LEU A 115 -0.23 -3.63 8.69
C LEU A 115 -1.00 -3.96 9.98
N ALA A 116 -2.31 -4.15 9.90
CA ALA A 116 -3.13 -4.55 11.05
C ALA A 116 -2.65 -5.88 11.65
N PHE A 117 -2.34 -6.85 10.78
CA PHE A 117 -1.74 -8.12 11.18
C PHE A 117 -0.40 -7.90 11.92
N ILE A 118 0.50 -7.08 11.38
CA ILE A 118 1.79 -6.79 12.00
C ILE A 118 1.61 -6.12 13.36
N CYS A 119 0.74 -5.15 13.50
CA CYS A 119 0.47 -4.51 14.78
C CYS A 119 -0.06 -5.51 15.83
N GLY A 120 -0.87 -6.48 15.42
CA GLY A 120 -1.41 -7.50 16.33
C GLY A 120 -0.40 -8.56 16.75
N ILE A 121 0.39 -9.08 15.79
CA ILE A 121 1.25 -10.25 16.07
C ILE A 121 2.65 -9.88 16.53
N THR A 122 3.17 -8.71 16.19
CA THR A 122 4.55 -8.34 16.53
C THR A 122 4.74 -8.11 18.01
N ILE A 123 3.76 -7.55 18.72
CA ILE A 123 3.85 -7.29 20.17
C ILE A 123 4.10 -8.59 20.97
N PRO A 124 3.28 -9.66 20.83
CA PRO A 124 3.59 -10.95 21.47
C PRO A 124 4.96 -11.53 21.09
N VAL A 125 5.39 -11.33 19.83
CA VAL A 125 6.71 -11.79 19.37
C VAL A 125 7.83 -11.00 20.04
N ILE A 126 7.69 -9.69 20.22
CA ILE A 126 8.65 -8.85 20.96
C ILE A 126 8.81 -9.35 22.41
N HIS A 127 7.69 -9.60 23.10
CA HIS A 127 7.71 -10.14 24.46
C HIS A 127 8.43 -11.48 24.55
N ALA A 128 8.18 -12.37 23.59
CA ALA A 128 8.79 -13.70 23.56
C ALA A 128 10.29 -13.67 23.22
N THR A 129 10.72 -12.75 22.35
CA THR A 129 12.07 -12.74 21.78
C THR A 129 13.00 -11.71 22.41
N GLY A 130 12.44 -10.58 22.85
CA GLY A 130 13.22 -9.42 23.32
C GLY A 130 13.98 -8.69 22.20
N TYR A 131 13.56 -8.86 20.95
CA TYR A 131 14.03 -8.02 19.87
C TYR A 131 13.58 -6.57 20.05
N ASP A 132 14.31 -5.65 19.42
CA ASP A 132 13.92 -4.24 19.38
C ASP A 132 12.52 -4.08 18.75
N PRO A 133 11.59 -3.36 19.42
CA PRO A 133 10.22 -3.22 18.94
C PRO A 133 10.12 -2.52 17.58
N LEU A 134 10.87 -1.43 17.36
CA LEU A 134 10.87 -0.71 16.10
C LEU A 134 11.42 -1.57 14.96
N MET A 135 12.49 -2.32 15.25
CA MET A 135 13.08 -3.23 14.26
C MET A 135 12.05 -4.24 13.73
N LEU A 136 11.39 -4.96 14.63
CA LEU A 136 10.41 -5.99 14.20
C LEU A 136 9.21 -5.37 13.49
N MET A 137 8.71 -4.22 13.97
CA MET A 137 7.62 -3.51 13.30
C MET A 137 8.01 -3.02 11.90
N ILE A 138 9.23 -2.49 11.73
CA ILE A 138 9.74 -2.07 10.42
C ILE A 138 9.89 -3.27 9.48
N ILE A 139 10.47 -4.37 9.94
CA ILE A 139 10.66 -5.59 9.13
C ILE A 139 9.29 -6.19 8.72
N GLY A 140 8.36 -6.27 9.66
CA GLY A 140 7.02 -6.75 9.38
C GLY A 140 6.28 -5.86 8.39
N ASN A 141 6.33 -4.54 8.57
CA ASN A 141 5.72 -3.61 7.63
C ASN A 141 6.40 -3.65 6.25
N ALA A 142 7.72 -3.83 6.19
CA ALA A 142 8.40 -4.03 4.90
C ALA A 142 7.85 -5.28 4.17
N GLY A 143 7.59 -6.38 4.89
CA GLY A 143 6.89 -7.55 4.34
C GLY A 143 5.49 -7.21 3.84
N ALA A 144 4.72 -6.45 4.60
CA ALA A 144 3.39 -6.00 4.19
C ALA A 144 3.42 -5.12 2.93
N GLN A 145 4.38 -4.19 2.82
CA GLN A 145 4.55 -3.38 1.61
C GLN A 145 5.01 -4.23 0.41
N ALA A 146 5.85 -5.24 0.65
CA ALA A 146 6.37 -6.12 -0.40
C ALA A 146 5.28 -6.96 -1.10
N GLY A 147 4.29 -7.46 -0.35
CA GLY A 147 3.25 -8.33 -0.88
C GLY A 147 2.04 -7.63 -1.50
N ARG A 148 1.86 -6.34 -1.27
CA ARG A 148 0.58 -5.65 -1.49
C ARG A 148 0.07 -5.54 -2.93
N TYR A 149 0.93 -5.70 -3.94
CA TYR A 149 0.56 -5.48 -5.34
C TYR A 149 0.35 -6.80 -6.12
N THR A 150 -0.47 -7.69 -5.58
CA THR A 150 -0.88 -8.91 -6.30
C THR A 150 -2.23 -8.71 -6.99
N ARG A 151 -2.57 -9.60 -7.94
CA ARG A 151 -3.88 -9.59 -8.62
C ARG A 151 -5.07 -9.81 -7.68
N VAL A 152 -4.84 -10.44 -6.55
CA VAL A 152 -5.88 -10.78 -5.58
C VAL A 152 -6.09 -9.62 -4.60
N SER A 153 -5.06 -8.82 -4.36
CA SER A 153 -5.12 -7.74 -3.38
C SER A 153 -5.89 -6.50 -3.89
N PRO A 154 -6.56 -5.76 -3.01
CA PRO A 154 -7.18 -4.47 -3.35
C PRO A 154 -6.19 -3.49 -3.97
N ASP A 155 -4.98 -3.40 -3.40
CA ASP A 155 -3.94 -2.47 -3.81
C ASP A 155 -3.43 -2.77 -5.23
N GLY A 156 -3.23 -4.06 -5.54
CA GLY A 156 -2.86 -4.51 -6.88
C GLY A 156 -3.92 -4.21 -7.92
N ASN A 157 -5.20 -4.31 -7.55
CA ASN A 157 -6.31 -3.97 -8.44
C ASN A 157 -6.41 -2.47 -8.73
N ILE A 158 -6.00 -1.58 -7.81
CA ILE A 158 -5.87 -0.14 -8.10
C ILE A 158 -4.85 0.07 -9.21
N VAL A 159 -3.68 -0.54 -9.08
CA VAL A 159 -2.59 -0.41 -10.06
C VAL A 159 -3.02 -1.01 -11.41
N LEU A 160 -3.62 -2.20 -11.43
CA LEU A 160 -4.12 -2.83 -12.65
C LEU A 160 -5.12 -1.95 -13.41
N ASN A 161 -6.07 -1.34 -12.68
CA ASN A 161 -7.05 -0.42 -13.29
C ASN A 161 -6.38 0.80 -13.95
N LEU A 162 -5.33 1.33 -13.32
CA LEU A 162 -4.61 2.49 -13.85
C LEU A 162 -3.75 2.12 -15.06
N LEU A 163 -3.09 0.95 -15.04
CA LEU A 163 -2.33 0.42 -16.16
C LEU A 163 -3.23 0.10 -17.35
N ALA A 164 -4.38 -0.53 -17.11
CA ALA A 164 -5.34 -0.84 -18.18
C ALA A 164 -5.85 0.42 -18.89
N LYS A 165 -6.00 1.56 -18.19
CA LYS A 165 -6.37 2.85 -18.79
C LYS A 165 -5.29 3.41 -19.74
N GLN A 166 -4.04 2.98 -19.59
CA GLN A 166 -2.91 3.34 -20.44
C GLN A 166 -2.61 2.27 -21.50
N GLY A 167 -3.44 1.24 -21.62
CA GLY A 167 -3.20 0.14 -22.56
C GLY A 167 -2.02 -0.76 -22.19
N ILE A 168 -1.55 -0.68 -20.94
CA ILE A 168 -0.44 -1.51 -20.44
C ILE A 168 -1.03 -2.79 -19.87
N ASP A 169 -0.83 -3.91 -20.57
CA ASP A 169 -1.26 -5.23 -20.14
C ASP A 169 -0.14 -5.95 -19.38
N GLY A 170 -0.44 -6.45 -18.18
CA GLY A 170 0.49 -7.25 -17.38
C GLY A 170 1.40 -6.43 -16.46
N GLY A 171 2.62 -6.91 -16.22
CA GLY A 171 3.65 -6.22 -15.41
C GLY A 171 3.46 -6.27 -13.88
N LEU A 172 2.30 -6.69 -13.37
CA LEU A 172 2.05 -6.72 -11.92
C LEU A 172 2.93 -7.73 -11.18
N MET A 173 3.28 -8.85 -11.84
CA MET A 173 4.22 -9.83 -11.28
C MET A 173 5.62 -9.25 -11.15
N SER A 174 6.10 -8.58 -12.20
CA SER A 174 7.40 -7.89 -12.20
C SER A 174 7.46 -6.80 -11.13
N LEU A 175 6.39 -6.00 -11.02
CA LEU A 175 6.23 -4.99 -9.97
C LEU A 175 6.29 -5.62 -8.56
N THR A 176 5.59 -6.74 -8.34
CA THR A 176 5.59 -7.44 -7.05
C THR A 176 6.99 -7.98 -6.71
N ILE A 177 7.71 -8.50 -7.70
CA ILE A 177 9.10 -8.97 -7.53
C ILE A 177 10.01 -7.80 -7.16
N ASN A 178 9.97 -6.70 -7.93
CA ASN A 178 10.76 -5.50 -7.68
C ASN A 178 10.50 -4.93 -6.27
N MET A 179 9.20 -4.85 -5.89
CA MET A 179 8.79 -4.41 -4.57
C MET A 179 9.32 -5.35 -3.47
N THR A 180 9.24 -6.66 -3.68
CA THR A 180 9.72 -7.66 -2.71
C THR A 180 11.24 -7.54 -2.51
N ILE A 181 12.00 -7.36 -3.57
CA ILE A 181 13.46 -7.17 -3.50
C ILE A 181 13.80 -5.90 -2.73
N ALA A 182 13.17 -4.78 -3.10
CA ALA A 182 13.42 -3.49 -2.44
C ALA A 182 13.09 -3.54 -0.93
N MET A 183 11.92 -4.07 -0.58
CA MET A 183 11.48 -4.18 0.81
C MET A 183 12.28 -5.20 1.61
N PHE A 184 12.78 -6.27 0.99
CA PHE A 184 13.70 -7.21 1.62
C PHE A 184 15.06 -6.55 1.93
N ILE A 185 15.57 -5.70 1.03
CA ILE A 185 16.78 -4.89 1.29
C ILE A 185 16.54 -3.96 2.48
N ILE A 186 15.39 -3.24 2.52
CA ILE A 186 15.02 -2.36 3.64
C ILE A 186 14.91 -3.13 4.95
N ALA A 187 14.27 -4.30 4.95
CA ALA A 187 14.16 -5.17 6.12
C ALA A 187 15.54 -5.66 6.61
N SER A 188 16.43 -6.01 5.68
CA SER A 188 17.81 -6.43 5.99
C SER A 188 18.63 -5.28 6.59
N LEU A 189 18.50 -4.07 6.04
CA LEU A 189 19.11 -2.86 6.59
C LEU A 189 18.58 -2.55 8.00
N ALA A 190 17.28 -2.72 8.25
CA ALA A 190 16.69 -2.56 9.58
C ALA A 190 17.29 -3.57 10.57
N PHE A 191 17.40 -4.84 10.18
CA PHE A 191 18.02 -5.87 11.03
C PHE A 191 19.46 -5.53 11.41
N VAL A 192 20.24 -5.01 10.48
CA VAL A 192 21.63 -4.59 10.72
C VAL A 192 21.69 -3.32 11.56
N PHE A 193 20.91 -2.29 11.24
CA PHE A 193 20.89 -0.99 11.91
C PHE A 193 20.52 -1.12 13.38
N PHE A 194 19.46 -1.86 13.70
CA PHE A 194 19.02 -2.12 15.06
C PHE A 194 19.79 -3.25 15.75
N ARG A 195 20.86 -3.77 15.11
CA ARG A 195 21.73 -4.81 15.64
C ARG A 195 20.99 -6.08 16.06
N GLY A 196 20.01 -6.50 15.28
CA GLY A 196 19.20 -7.70 15.53
C GLY A 196 20.03 -8.97 15.77
N TYR A 197 21.23 -9.07 15.16
CA TYR A 197 22.19 -10.15 15.36
C TYR A 197 22.80 -10.22 16.78
N ARG A 198 22.63 -9.19 17.60
CA ARG A 198 23.13 -9.15 19.01
C ARG A 198 22.12 -9.59 20.04
N THR A 199 20.90 -9.91 19.65
CA THR A 199 19.87 -10.36 20.59
C THR A 199 20.24 -11.69 21.20
N LYS A 200 20.45 -11.70 22.54
CA LYS A 200 21.03 -12.83 23.29
C LYS A 200 20.01 -13.83 23.81
N LYS A 201 18.71 -13.62 23.66
CA LYS A 201 17.71 -14.58 24.15
C LYS A 201 17.71 -15.83 23.27
N THR A 202 18.15 -16.93 23.85
CA THR A 202 18.00 -18.28 23.29
C THR A 202 16.68 -18.86 23.80
N GLY A 203 15.67 -18.92 22.96
CA GLY A 203 14.38 -19.48 23.33
C GLY A 203 13.58 -19.88 22.09
N THR A 204 12.62 -20.77 22.28
CA THR A 204 11.62 -21.10 21.27
C THR A 204 10.47 -20.10 21.41
N VAL A 205 10.14 -19.38 20.33
CA VAL A 205 8.93 -18.58 20.31
C VAL A 205 7.74 -19.54 20.29
N ARG A 206 6.94 -19.51 21.34
CA ARG A 206 5.66 -20.22 21.41
C ARG A 206 4.57 -19.20 21.65
N LEU A 207 3.80 -18.93 20.62
CA LEU A 207 2.58 -18.15 20.73
C LEU A 207 1.43 -19.09 21.09
N GLU A 208 0.52 -18.63 21.93
CA GLU A 208 -0.70 -19.38 22.22
C GLU A 208 -1.52 -19.58 20.94
N ILE A 209 -1.89 -20.84 20.68
CA ILE A 209 -2.67 -21.24 19.51
C ILE A 209 -3.99 -21.76 20.01
N GLU A 210 -5.06 -21.12 19.60
CA GLU A 210 -6.41 -21.65 19.78
C GLU A 210 -6.81 -22.52 18.58
N PRO A 211 -7.65 -23.53 18.77
CA PRO A 211 -8.24 -24.25 17.65
C PRO A 211 -9.12 -23.31 16.84
N LEU A 212 -9.09 -23.46 15.52
CA LEU A 212 -9.96 -22.67 14.64
C LEU A 212 -11.41 -22.98 14.94
N SER A 213 -12.19 -21.93 15.18
CA SER A 213 -13.63 -22.05 15.35
C SER A 213 -14.32 -22.45 14.02
N PRO A 214 -15.52 -23.02 14.06
CA PRO A 214 -16.27 -23.32 12.83
C PRO A 214 -16.46 -22.10 11.92
N LYS A 215 -16.67 -20.93 12.48
CA LYS A 215 -16.79 -19.66 11.73
C LYS A 215 -15.50 -19.29 11.02
N GLN A 216 -14.33 -19.51 11.65
CA GLN A 216 -13.02 -19.28 11.04
C GLN A 216 -12.75 -20.26 9.90
N TRP A 217 -13.17 -21.52 10.04
CA TRP A 217 -13.07 -22.49 8.95
C TRP A 217 -13.93 -22.08 7.75
N VAL A 218 -15.17 -21.63 7.98
CA VAL A 218 -16.06 -21.14 6.89
C VAL A 218 -15.43 -19.93 6.19
N ALA A 219 -14.81 -19.00 6.94
CA ALA A 219 -14.12 -17.86 6.37
C ALA A 219 -12.90 -18.26 5.51
N LEU A 220 -12.10 -19.24 5.97
CA LEU A 220 -10.97 -19.77 5.19
C LEU A 220 -11.43 -20.49 3.92
N VAL A 221 -12.50 -21.28 3.99
CA VAL A 221 -13.09 -21.91 2.80
C VAL A 221 -13.58 -20.86 1.81
N GLY A 222 -14.23 -19.78 2.28
CA GLY A 222 -14.62 -18.65 1.44
C GLY A 222 -13.43 -18.00 0.74
N LEU A 223 -12.32 -17.79 1.46
CA LEU A 223 -11.07 -17.27 0.88
C LEU A 223 -10.52 -18.18 -0.21
N VAL A 224 -10.47 -19.49 0.03
CA VAL A 224 -10.00 -20.48 -0.95
C VAL A 224 -10.90 -20.50 -2.19
N ILE A 225 -12.20 -20.45 -2.02
CA ILE A 225 -13.18 -20.36 -3.13
C ILE A 225 -12.90 -19.11 -3.96
N MET A 226 -12.73 -17.93 -3.31
CA MET A 226 -12.39 -16.70 -4.01
C MET A 226 -11.12 -16.86 -4.85
N ILE A 227 -10.03 -17.39 -4.26
CA ILE A 227 -8.77 -17.59 -4.97
C ILE A 227 -8.94 -18.50 -6.17
N ILE A 228 -9.66 -19.61 -6.04
CA ILE A 228 -9.95 -20.54 -7.14
C ILE A 228 -10.74 -19.84 -8.23
N CYS A 229 -11.79 -19.09 -7.88
CA CYS A 229 -12.61 -18.36 -8.86
C CYS A 229 -11.81 -17.33 -9.66
N ILE A 230 -10.90 -16.61 -9.00
CA ILE A 230 -10.06 -15.62 -9.67
C ILE A 230 -8.98 -16.29 -10.52
N MET A 231 -8.25 -17.26 -9.96
CA MET A 231 -7.03 -17.80 -10.60
C MET A 231 -7.34 -18.88 -11.63
N ALA A 232 -8.32 -19.75 -11.38
CA ALA A 232 -8.66 -20.88 -12.27
C ALA A 232 -9.78 -20.53 -13.25
N LEU A 233 -10.76 -19.71 -12.86
CA LEU A 233 -11.90 -19.36 -13.71
C LEU A 233 -11.77 -17.97 -14.37
N GLY A 234 -10.76 -17.17 -14.00
CA GLY A 234 -10.54 -15.84 -14.56
C GLY A 234 -11.66 -14.83 -14.25
N LEU A 235 -12.44 -15.05 -13.17
CA LEU A 235 -13.53 -14.18 -12.80
C LEU A 235 -13.03 -12.86 -12.18
N ASP A 236 -13.84 -11.81 -12.27
CA ASP A 236 -13.53 -10.51 -11.68
C ASP A 236 -13.39 -10.62 -10.15
N SER A 237 -12.26 -10.10 -9.66
CA SER A 237 -11.87 -10.25 -8.25
C SER A 237 -12.82 -9.53 -7.30
N GLY A 238 -13.33 -8.35 -7.68
CA GLY A 238 -14.24 -7.56 -6.86
C GLY A 238 -15.62 -8.20 -6.73
N LEU A 239 -16.17 -8.66 -7.84
CA LEU A 239 -17.49 -9.29 -7.86
C LEU A 239 -17.49 -10.64 -7.12
N VAL A 240 -16.44 -11.44 -7.30
CA VAL A 240 -16.29 -12.71 -6.57
C VAL A 240 -16.13 -12.44 -5.08
N ALA A 241 -15.27 -11.50 -4.70
CA ALA A 241 -15.06 -11.16 -3.29
C ALA A 241 -16.35 -10.62 -2.63
N LEU A 242 -17.10 -9.78 -3.34
CA LEU A 242 -18.39 -9.28 -2.87
C LEU A 242 -19.39 -10.41 -2.65
N THR A 243 -19.50 -11.33 -3.61
CA THR A 243 -20.42 -12.48 -3.52
C THR A 243 -20.05 -13.38 -2.32
N VAL A 244 -18.77 -13.72 -2.18
CA VAL A 244 -18.28 -14.52 -1.05
C VAL A 244 -18.53 -13.80 0.28
N SER A 245 -18.32 -12.47 0.35
CA SER A 245 -18.59 -11.67 1.55
C SER A 245 -20.06 -11.77 1.98
N VAL A 246 -20.97 -11.63 1.03
CA VAL A 246 -22.43 -11.76 1.31
C VAL A 246 -22.75 -13.17 1.81
N CYS A 247 -22.18 -14.20 1.21
CA CYS A 247 -22.36 -15.58 1.67
C CYS A 247 -21.83 -15.79 3.11
N LEU A 248 -20.68 -15.20 3.45
CA LEU A 248 -20.11 -15.29 4.81
C LEU A 248 -20.96 -14.56 5.84
N ILE A 249 -21.50 -13.39 5.52
CA ILE A 249 -22.43 -12.65 6.38
C ILE A 249 -23.71 -13.45 6.58
N ALA A 250 -24.31 -13.97 5.50
CA ALA A 250 -25.50 -14.79 5.55
C ALA A 250 -25.31 -16.09 6.35
N ALA A 251 -24.11 -16.68 6.29
CA ALA A 251 -23.73 -17.85 7.11
C ALA A 251 -23.47 -17.50 8.59
N GLY A 252 -23.60 -16.24 9.00
CA GLY A 252 -23.41 -15.80 10.38
C GLY A 252 -21.97 -15.86 10.87
N VAL A 253 -20.99 -15.81 9.95
CA VAL A 253 -19.57 -15.75 10.29
C VAL A 253 -19.27 -14.48 11.07
N ILE A 254 -19.84 -13.36 10.64
CA ILE A 254 -19.78 -12.04 11.26
C ILE A 254 -21.12 -11.33 11.06
N ASP A 255 -21.44 -10.38 11.92
CA ASP A 255 -22.61 -9.51 11.70
C ASP A 255 -22.32 -8.44 10.63
N GLU A 256 -23.35 -8.05 9.90
CA GLU A 256 -23.25 -7.10 8.80
C GLU A 256 -22.64 -5.75 9.22
N LYS A 257 -23.05 -5.23 10.38
CA LYS A 257 -22.56 -3.94 10.89
C LYS A 257 -21.06 -3.96 11.12
N THR A 258 -20.55 -5.01 11.75
CA THR A 258 -19.11 -5.20 11.99
C THR A 258 -18.36 -5.38 10.66
N ALA A 259 -18.93 -6.14 9.71
CA ALA A 259 -18.34 -6.30 8.38
C ALA A 259 -18.21 -4.95 7.65
N PHE A 260 -19.26 -4.11 7.66
CA PHE A 260 -19.20 -2.78 7.03
C PHE A 260 -18.26 -1.82 7.74
N HIS A 261 -18.11 -1.90 9.07
CA HIS A 261 -17.13 -1.10 9.81
C HIS A 261 -15.68 -1.48 9.52
N SER A 262 -15.43 -2.70 9.08
CA SER A 262 -14.07 -3.16 8.70
C SER A 262 -13.61 -2.64 7.33
N VAL A 263 -14.54 -2.12 6.51
CA VAL A 263 -14.23 -1.54 5.19
C VAL A 263 -13.53 -0.19 5.36
N PRO A 264 -12.38 0.04 4.71
CA PRO A 264 -11.65 1.30 4.77
C PRO A 264 -12.30 2.36 3.87
N TRP A 265 -13.52 2.81 4.21
CA TRP A 265 -14.30 3.78 3.43
C TRP A 265 -13.52 5.02 3.05
N ASN A 266 -12.70 5.52 3.98
CA ASN A 266 -11.89 6.70 3.75
C ASN A 266 -10.93 6.52 2.56
N THR A 267 -10.33 5.34 2.43
CA THR A 267 -9.42 4.99 1.33
C THR A 267 -10.18 4.81 0.02
N ILE A 268 -11.32 4.12 0.04
CA ILE A 268 -12.14 3.89 -1.17
C ILE A 268 -12.60 5.24 -1.74
N ILE A 269 -13.16 6.11 -0.91
CA ILE A 269 -13.62 7.45 -1.31
C ILE A 269 -12.44 8.29 -1.81
N MET A 270 -11.27 8.17 -1.17
CA MET A 270 -10.09 8.93 -1.58
C MET A 270 -9.62 8.50 -2.96
N VAL A 271 -9.45 7.20 -3.21
CA VAL A 271 -8.97 6.68 -4.51
C VAL A 271 -9.94 7.01 -5.65
N THR A 272 -11.23 6.74 -5.46
CA THR A 272 -12.25 7.00 -6.48
C THR A 272 -12.49 8.49 -6.70
N GLY A 273 -12.43 9.29 -5.63
CA GLY A 273 -12.64 10.74 -5.69
C GLY A 273 -11.48 11.48 -6.36
N VAL A 274 -10.23 11.10 -6.06
CA VAL A 274 -9.06 11.67 -6.77
C VAL A 274 -9.12 11.32 -8.25
N GLY A 275 -9.63 10.15 -8.61
CA GLY A 275 -9.87 9.75 -9.99
C GLY A 275 -10.73 10.73 -10.79
N VAL A 276 -11.71 11.37 -10.16
CA VAL A 276 -12.58 12.38 -10.81
C VAL A 276 -11.78 13.61 -11.24
N LEU A 277 -11.01 14.20 -10.32
CA LEU A 277 -10.17 15.37 -10.64
C LEU A 277 -9.04 15.00 -11.60
N MET A 278 -8.45 13.81 -11.42
CA MET A 278 -7.36 13.33 -12.26
C MET A 278 -7.81 13.14 -13.71
N ASN A 279 -9.03 12.66 -13.94
CA ASN A 279 -9.60 12.58 -15.30
C ASN A 279 -9.66 13.95 -15.98
N MET A 280 -10.01 15.00 -15.23
CA MET A 280 -10.00 16.38 -15.78
C MET A 280 -8.57 16.86 -16.06
N VAL A 281 -7.60 16.53 -15.21
CA VAL A 281 -6.16 16.83 -15.45
C VAL A 281 -5.68 16.15 -16.73
N ILE A 282 -6.05 14.88 -16.96
CA ILE A 282 -5.69 14.13 -18.17
C ILE A 282 -6.34 14.76 -19.39
N THR A 283 -7.66 14.95 -19.39
CA THR A 283 -8.41 15.45 -20.56
C THR A 283 -8.11 16.91 -20.91
N SER A 284 -7.60 17.68 -19.96
CA SER A 284 -7.15 19.08 -20.20
C SER A 284 -5.70 19.21 -20.66
N GLY A 285 -4.97 18.10 -20.85
CA GLY A 285 -3.53 18.12 -21.20
C GLY A 285 -2.61 18.46 -20.02
N GLY A 286 -3.09 18.38 -18.80
CA GLY A 286 -2.29 18.64 -17.60
C GLY A 286 -1.20 17.59 -17.39
N ILE A 287 -1.44 16.34 -17.78
CA ILE A 287 -0.43 15.27 -17.68
C ILE A 287 0.78 15.56 -18.56
N GLU A 288 0.57 15.97 -19.81
CA GLU A 288 1.66 16.35 -20.72
C GLU A 288 2.54 17.47 -20.13
N ILE A 289 1.92 18.43 -19.42
CA ILE A 289 2.64 19.52 -18.78
C ILE A 289 3.46 18.98 -17.60
N LEU A 290 2.87 18.13 -16.77
CA LEU A 290 3.55 17.50 -15.63
C LEU A 290 4.72 16.63 -16.11
N THR A 291 4.50 15.83 -17.15
CA THR A 291 5.52 14.99 -17.79
C THR A 291 6.70 15.81 -18.31
N LYS A 292 6.42 16.89 -19.06
CA LYS A 292 7.48 17.80 -19.55
C LYS A 292 8.29 18.46 -18.43
N VAL A 293 7.64 18.83 -17.34
CA VAL A 293 8.32 19.39 -16.17
C VAL A 293 9.25 18.33 -15.55
N ILE A 294 8.78 17.10 -15.36
CA ILE A 294 9.61 16.02 -14.81
C ILE A 294 10.75 15.69 -15.78
N ALA A 295 10.47 15.54 -17.08
CA ALA A 295 11.46 15.23 -18.11
C ALA A 295 12.55 16.30 -18.24
N ALA A 296 12.22 17.57 -18.07
CA ALA A 296 13.19 18.68 -18.14
C ALA A 296 14.30 18.60 -17.07
N PHE A 297 14.03 17.94 -15.94
CA PHE A 297 14.99 17.76 -14.84
C PHE A 297 15.60 16.35 -14.78
N THR A 298 15.25 15.47 -15.73
CA THR A 298 15.66 14.07 -15.73
C THR A 298 16.20 13.65 -17.09
N ASN A 299 16.96 12.57 -17.11
CA ASN A 299 17.42 11.89 -18.31
C ASN A 299 17.21 10.37 -18.15
N SER A 300 17.51 9.59 -19.16
CA SER A 300 17.29 8.13 -19.16
C SER A 300 17.97 7.40 -17.98
N VAL A 301 19.06 7.94 -17.45
CA VAL A 301 19.77 7.36 -16.29
C VAL A 301 19.12 7.79 -14.97
N THR A 302 18.69 9.05 -14.87
CA THR A 302 18.21 9.62 -13.59
C THR A 302 16.72 9.51 -13.40
N ALA A 303 15.94 9.26 -14.45
CA ALA A 303 14.47 9.27 -14.42
C ALA A 303 13.87 8.34 -13.36
N SER A 304 14.31 7.09 -13.28
CA SER A 304 13.80 6.12 -12.30
C SER A 304 14.10 6.56 -10.86
N GLY A 305 15.33 7.05 -10.59
CA GLY A 305 15.71 7.53 -9.26
C GLY A 305 14.98 8.81 -8.86
N ALA A 306 14.84 9.77 -9.77
CA ALA A 306 14.12 11.02 -9.53
C ALA A 306 12.61 10.76 -9.31
N SER A 307 12.01 9.89 -10.10
CA SER A 307 10.61 9.49 -9.94
C SER A 307 10.37 8.76 -8.61
N CYS A 308 11.29 7.88 -8.20
CA CYS A 308 11.28 7.22 -6.90
C CYS A 308 11.33 8.24 -5.76
N MET A 309 12.25 9.19 -5.82
CA MET A 309 12.40 10.26 -4.84
C MET A 309 11.16 11.16 -4.78
N THR A 310 10.63 11.57 -5.93
CA THR A 310 9.43 12.41 -6.02
C THR A 310 8.22 11.71 -5.40
N ALA A 311 8.00 10.44 -5.74
CA ALA A 311 6.93 9.64 -5.17
C ALA A 311 7.09 9.46 -3.64
N GLY A 312 8.32 9.27 -3.17
CA GLY A 312 8.63 9.21 -1.74
C GLY A 312 8.31 10.50 -1.01
N ILE A 313 8.77 11.64 -1.53
CA ILE A 313 8.50 12.97 -0.96
C ILE A 313 6.98 13.24 -0.93
N MET A 314 6.28 12.98 -2.03
CA MET A 314 4.82 13.13 -2.08
C MET A 314 4.12 12.27 -1.03
N SER A 315 4.60 11.04 -0.80
CA SER A 315 4.00 10.10 0.13
C SER A 315 4.23 10.44 1.60
N TRP A 316 5.21 11.28 1.94
CA TRP A 316 5.32 11.80 3.31
C TRP A 316 4.14 12.71 3.70
N PHE A 317 3.56 13.40 2.71
CA PHE A 317 2.48 14.36 2.91
C PHE A 317 1.12 13.88 2.42
N SER A 318 1.07 12.71 1.78
CA SER A 318 -0.16 12.20 1.17
C SER A 318 -0.25 10.67 1.25
N SER A 319 -1.37 10.11 0.77
CA SER A 319 -1.56 8.66 0.71
C SER A 319 -0.94 8.08 -0.55
N THR A 320 -0.16 7.00 -0.42
CA THR A 320 0.37 6.23 -1.56
C THR A 320 -0.74 5.86 -2.56
N LEU A 321 -1.75 5.14 -2.09
CA LEU A 321 -2.82 4.62 -2.98
C LEU A 321 -3.83 5.69 -3.37
N GLY A 322 -4.12 6.62 -2.47
CA GLY A 322 -5.15 7.60 -2.72
C GLY A 322 -4.70 8.82 -3.51
N VAL A 323 -3.40 9.11 -3.52
CA VAL A 323 -2.85 10.31 -4.16
C VAL A 323 -1.68 9.98 -5.08
N VAL A 324 -0.60 9.39 -4.55
CA VAL A 324 0.64 9.21 -5.32
C VAL A 324 0.41 8.33 -6.54
N VAL A 325 -0.20 7.17 -6.34
CA VAL A 325 -0.46 6.20 -7.42
C VAL A 325 -1.36 6.80 -8.52
N PRO A 326 -2.55 7.37 -8.20
CA PRO A 326 -3.41 7.95 -9.24
C PRO A 326 -2.78 9.15 -9.95
N THR A 327 -1.89 9.90 -9.28
CA THR A 327 -1.26 11.10 -9.84
C THR A 327 -0.07 10.77 -10.74
N LEU A 328 0.81 9.85 -10.32
CA LEU A 328 2.05 9.59 -11.05
C LEU A 328 1.91 8.45 -12.08
N THR A 329 1.05 7.46 -11.85
CA THR A 329 0.90 6.36 -12.82
C THR A 329 0.53 6.85 -14.23
N PRO A 330 -0.38 7.83 -14.42
CA PRO A 330 -0.70 8.34 -15.74
C PRO A 330 0.46 9.00 -16.49
N THR A 331 1.51 9.43 -15.80
CA THR A 331 2.69 10.03 -16.45
C THR A 331 3.71 9.01 -16.95
N VAL A 332 3.55 7.74 -16.61
CA VAL A 332 4.57 6.70 -16.87
C VAL A 332 4.80 6.49 -18.36
N GLU A 333 3.73 6.35 -19.13
CA GLU A 333 3.81 6.12 -20.58
C GLU A 333 4.51 7.30 -21.27
N GLU A 334 3.99 8.50 -21.06
CA GLU A 334 4.54 9.71 -21.66
C GLU A 334 6.01 9.97 -21.24
N LEU A 335 6.37 9.70 -19.98
CA LEU A 335 7.76 9.85 -19.51
C LEU A 335 8.70 8.87 -20.20
N VAL A 336 8.27 7.64 -20.44
CA VAL A 336 9.07 6.64 -21.13
C VAL A 336 9.26 7.03 -22.59
N GLU A 337 8.23 7.56 -23.25
CA GLU A 337 8.30 8.04 -24.64
C GLU A 337 9.18 9.28 -24.76
N GLU A 338 9.00 10.27 -23.89
CA GLU A 338 9.75 11.55 -23.95
C GLU A 338 11.24 11.38 -23.63
N ILE A 339 11.57 10.55 -22.63
CA ILE A 339 12.96 10.38 -22.16
C ILE A 339 13.70 9.29 -22.95
N GLY A 340 13.02 8.19 -23.31
CA GLY A 340 13.60 7.06 -24.04
C GLY A 340 14.70 6.33 -23.28
N GLY A 341 15.73 5.88 -24.02
CA GLY A 341 16.99 5.40 -23.42
C GLY A 341 16.92 4.09 -22.64
N GLY A 342 15.97 3.20 -22.96
CA GLY A 342 15.84 1.88 -22.33
C GLY A 342 15.06 1.87 -21.02
N LEU A 343 14.38 2.97 -20.71
CA LEU A 343 13.38 3.00 -19.62
C LEU A 343 12.20 2.10 -19.98
N THR A 344 11.73 1.31 -19.01
CA THR A 344 10.52 0.51 -19.16
C THR A 344 9.40 1.09 -18.30
N GLN A 345 8.15 1.01 -18.80
CA GLN A 345 6.99 1.49 -18.06
C GLN A 345 6.88 0.82 -16.68
N ILE A 346 7.09 -0.50 -16.62
CA ILE A 346 7.03 -1.26 -15.36
C ILE A 346 8.19 -0.92 -14.43
N GLY A 347 9.39 -0.70 -14.96
CA GLY A 347 10.55 -0.28 -14.17
C GLY A 347 10.34 1.09 -13.53
N LEU A 348 9.85 2.05 -14.30
CA LEU A 348 9.57 3.41 -13.83
C LEU A 348 8.43 3.42 -12.79
N LEU A 349 7.34 2.68 -13.06
CA LEU A 349 6.25 2.50 -12.10
C LEU A 349 6.73 1.81 -10.83
N SER A 350 7.55 0.76 -10.95
CA SER A 350 8.17 0.10 -9.79
C SER A 350 8.94 1.09 -8.93
N ALA A 351 9.76 1.94 -9.55
CA ALA A 351 10.52 2.98 -8.84
C ALA A 351 9.60 3.95 -8.08
N MET A 352 8.54 4.44 -8.71
CA MET A 352 7.55 5.33 -8.07
C MET A 352 6.85 4.66 -6.88
N LEU A 353 6.38 3.41 -7.04
CA LEU A 353 5.68 2.68 -5.99
C LEU A 353 6.59 2.29 -4.84
N ILE A 354 7.85 1.91 -5.12
CA ILE A 354 8.84 1.58 -4.10
C ILE A 354 9.21 2.84 -3.30
N GLY A 355 9.45 3.97 -3.97
CA GLY A 355 9.72 5.25 -3.31
C GLY A 355 8.60 5.66 -2.36
N SER A 356 7.36 5.60 -2.84
CA SER A 356 6.17 5.91 -2.05
C SER A 356 5.98 4.94 -0.87
N SER A 357 6.22 3.64 -1.08
CA SER A 357 6.12 2.63 -0.02
C SER A 357 7.26 2.76 1.01
N SER A 358 8.46 3.20 0.60
CA SER A 358 9.58 3.50 1.51
C SER A 358 9.29 4.70 2.41
N ALA A 359 8.49 5.64 1.93
CA ALA A 359 8.08 6.80 2.71
C ALA A 359 7.05 6.46 3.80
N CYS A 360 6.33 5.36 3.70
CA CYS A 360 5.30 4.98 4.67
C CYS A 360 5.82 4.67 6.08
N PHE A 361 7.14 4.46 6.24
CA PHE A 361 7.78 4.34 7.56
C PHE A 361 7.82 5.66 8.33
N SER A 362 7.52 6.78 7.68
CA SER A 362 7.44 8.07 8.36
C SER A 362 6.35 8.06 9.44
N PRO A 363 6.65 8.53 10.66
CA PRO A 363 5.67 8.62 11.74
C PRO A 363 4.53 9.61 11.43
N ALA A 364 4.72 10.51 10.46
CA ALA A 364 3.68 11.41 9.99
C ALA A 364 2.67 10.68 9.08
N SER A 365 3.01 9.50 8.55
CA SER A 365 2.08 8.65 7.81
C SER A 365 1.16 7.87 8.75
N SER A 366 0.01 7.42 8.23
CA SER A 366 -0.91 6.55 9.00
C SER A 366 -0.23 5.25 9.44
N VAL A 367 0.66 4.72 8.62
CA VAL A 367 1.39 3.46 8.88
C VAL A 367 2.37 3.64 10.04
N GLY A 368 3.26 4.64 9.95
CA GLY A 368 4.26 4.89 10.98
C GLY A 368 3.62 5.33 12.30
N GLY A 369 2.54 6.11 12.26
CA GLY A 369 1.76 6.47 13.43
C GLY A 369 1.14 5.27 14.14
N LEU A 370 0.58 4.31 13.38
CA LEU A 370 0.06 3.05 13.91
C LEU A 370 1.15 2.19 14.56
N ILE A 371 2.32 2.11 13.96
CA ILE A 371 3.46 1.37 14.54
C ILE A 371 3.83 1.94 15.91
N ILE A 372 4.04 3.24 15.99
CA ILE A 372 4.40 3.90 17.27
C ILE A 372 3.29 3.70 18.31
N SER A 373 2.03 3.95 17.91
CA SER A 373 0.89 3.83 18.84
C SER A 373 0.67 2.40 19.32
N SER A 374 0.93 1.39 18.47
CA SER A 374 0.83 -0.02 18.86
C SER A 374 1.86 -0.39 19.94
N ILE A 375 3.10 0.09 19.81
CA ILE A 375 4.15 -0.14 20.82
C ILE A 375 3.84 0.63 22.09
N ALA A 376 3.49 1.91 22.00
CA ALA A 376 3.18 2.78 23.12
C ALA A 376 1.90 2.36 23.87
N GLY A 377 0.98 1.66 23.20
CA GLY A 377 -0.24 1.12 23.79
C GLY A 377 -0.04 -0.14 24.61
N ASP A 378 1.08 -0.85 24.46
CA ASP A 378 1.37 -2.05 25.23
C ASP A 378 1.85 -1.72 26.65
N PRO A 379 1.24 -2.29 27.71
CA PRO A 379 1.55 -1.94 29.09
C PRO A 379 3.00 -2.23 29.51
N ILE A 380 3.64 -3.23 28.89
CA ILE A 380 5.01 -3.66 29.26
C ILE A 380 6.05 -2.86 28.48
N LEU A 381 5.80 -2.64 27.18
CA LEU A 381 6.76 -1.92 26.33
C LEU A 381 6.74 -0.42 26.59
N ARG A 382 5.60 0.13 26.96
CA ARG A 382 5.36 1.57 27.19
C ARG A 382 6.35 2.20 28.16
N ASP A 383 6.67 1.52 29.27
CA ASP A 383 7.50 2.09 30.35
C ASP A 383 8.96 2.28 29.94
N GLY A 384 9.43 1.57 28.89
CA GLY A 384 10.77 1.71 28.32
C GLY A 384 10.82 2.36 26.93
N PHE A 385 9.69 2.77 26.39
CA PHE A 385 9.56 3.27 25.01
C PHE A 385 9.50 4.79 24.97
N ASP A 386 10.56 5.39 24.45
CA ASP A 386 10.67 6.84 24.23
C ASP A 386 10.00 7.21 22.90
N ASN A 387 8.79 7.76 22.99
CA ASN A 387 7.99 8.15 21.83
C ASN A 387 8.68 9.21 20.95
N GLU A 388 9.38 10.18 21.53
CA GLU A 388 10.05 11.25 20.78
C GLU A 388 11.24 10.69 20.00
N LYS A 389 12.03 9.85 20.65
CA LYS A 389 13.15 9.17 20.02
C LYS A 389 12.67 8.19 18.95
N ALA A 390 11.60 7.46 19.18
CA ALA A 390 10.99 6.58 18.20
C ALA A 390 10.50 7.35 16.97
N PHE A 391 9.82 8.47 17.19
CA PHE A 391 9.38 9.38 16.12
C PHE A 391 10.56 9.87 15.28
N ALA A 392 11.59 10.41 15.91
CA ALA A 392 12.78 10.89 15.20
C ALA A 392 13.49 9.76 14.44
N THR A 393 13.63 8.57 15.06
CA THR A 393 14.27 7.42 14.44
C THR A 393 13.51 6.95 13.21
N MET A 394 12.18 6.82 13.28
CA MET A 394 11.35 6.39 12.15
C MET A 394 11.31 7.43 11.04
N PHE A 395 11.31 8.72 11.37
CA PHE A 395 11.37 9.78 10.36
C PHE A 395 12.69 9.73 9.59
N LEU A 396 13.81 9.69 10.30
CA LEU A 396 15.14 9.55 9.67
C LEU A 396 15.26 8.25 8.87
N TRP A 397 14.70 7.16 9.39
CA TRP A 397 14.63 5.88 8.69
C TRP A 397 13.88 6.02 7.37
N SER A 398 12.71 6.64 7.38
CA SER A 398 11.91 6.88 6.17
C SER A 398 12.69 7.70 5.13
N VAL A 399 13.36 8.78 5.56
CA VAL A 399 14.19 9.60 4.66
C VAL A 399 15.34 8.78 4.07
N ALA A 400 16.05 8.03 4.91
CA ALA A 400 17.14 7.18 4.46
C ALA A 400 16.66 6.09 3.49
N MET A 401 15.50 5.47 3.74
CA MET A 401 14.98 4.41 2.87
C MET A 401 14.45 4.92 1.54
N VAL A 402 13.87 6.11 1.48
CA VAL A 402 13.54 6.78 0.20
C VAL A 402 14.82 7.05 -0.58
N ALA A 403 15.88 7.54 0.06
CA ALA A 403 17.16 7.76 -0.60
C ALA A 403 17.81 6.45 -1.10
N VAL A 404 17.81 5.40 -0.29
CA VAL A 404 18.31 4.06 -0.69
C VAL A 404 17.51 3.51 -1.85
N SER A 405 16.17 3.56 -1.79
CA SER A 405 15.31 3.10 -2.89
C SER A 405 15.56 3.87 -4.18
N SER A 406 15.80 5.19 -4.09
CA SER A 406 16.13 6.03 -5.25
C SER A 406 17.50 5.67 -5.83
N LEU A 407 18.50 5.36 -4.99
CA LEU A 407 19.80 4.87 -5.45
C LEU A 407 19.71 3.51 -6.13
N LEU A 408 18.89 2.60 -5.62
CA LEU A 408 18.63 1.29 -6.24
C LEU A 408 17.92 1.47 -7.60
N ALA A 409 17.00 2.44 -7.70
CA ALA A 409 16.35 2.81 -8.95
C ALA A 409 17.35 3.37 -9.98
N LEU A 410 18.26 4.26 -9.54
CA LEU A 410 19.37 4.78 -10.38
C LEU A 410 20.30 3.67 -10.86
N ALA A 411 20.55 2.67 -10.03
CA ALA A 411 21.36 1.50 -10.40
C ALA A 411 20.63 0.54 -11.37
N GLY A 412 19.38 0.82 -11.76
CA GLY A 412 18.61 0.03 -12.73
C GLY A 412 18.05 -1.28 -12.17
N ILE A 413 18.08 -1.49 -10.85
CA ILE A 413 17.63 -2.76 -10.24
C ILE A 413 16.17 -3.06 -10.55
N TYR A 414 15.32 -2.04 -10.66
CA TYR A 414 13.89 -2.21 -10.94
C TYR A 414 13.56 -2.42 -12.42
N ASN A 415 14.57 -2.33 -13.30
CA ASN A 415 14.46 -2.65 -14.73
C ASN A 415 14.89 -4.09 -15.07
N ILE A 416 15.32 -4.89 -14.07
CA ILE A 416 15.78 -6.27 -14.29
C ILE A 416 14.59 -7.18 -14.61
N PHE A 417 13.46 -6.95 -13.96
CA PHE A 417 12.23 -7.71 -14.13
C PHE A 417 11.19 -6.81 -14.80
N HIS A 418 10.99 -6.96 -16.10
CA HIS A 418 10.04 -6.19 -16.92
C HIS A 418 9.29 -7.06 -17.92
#